data_088cb6a92ceafb6c5ff50b3bf0d0da50
#
_entry.id   088cb6a92ceafb6c5ff50b3bf0d0da50
#
_cell.length_a   1.000
_cell.length_b   1.000
_cell.length_c   1.000
_cell.angle_alpha   90.00
_cell.angle_beta   90.00
_cell.angle_gamma   90.00
#
_symmetry.space_group_name_H-M   'P 1'
#
loop_
_entity.id
_entity.type
_entity.pdbx_description
1 polymer ?
#
loop_
_entity_poly.entity_id
_entity_poly.type
_entity_poly.pdbx_seq_one_letter_code
_entity_poly.pdbx_strand_id
1 'polypeptide(L)'
;MKTFKVFVFLILVILAASCTKDPMFNEPDQIKDQKSSFMCAMPHMKIAVMSDIHYLDATLLKNDAAAGAAFQTYLNYDPKLIEFSGPILKKAIAQIVASKPDILLIPGDLTKDGEKVSHETMAKLLKQISNHGIKVFVIPGNHDINNPEAVAYDGNNMSPTPTISANDFANIYSGFGYKDAISRDDYSLSYVCQPFNKVWILGIDDCKYYLNGTLAIVSGVIKEGTMKWIQDRLAEAKKKNITVLAMMHHGIMEHYAGQETLDPGYVTDNWEANADALTDAGLRVMFTGHYHANDITMRAKGKNVLFDIETGSLVTPPSPFRIISMDPNTIYLDTKHVTSIDVPLPSGLDFLTYSNIFISGHLDGIFTYMLSNNPYNVPLGTAAQIAPFFRNAFMAHYAGDEHITPEEQAEDDYVGQLSPQLGMVLHSLWTDLPPSDNQYRIDMRKN
;
A
#
# COMPACT_ATOMS: atom_id res chain seq x y z
N MET A 1 -43.85 -6.93 -57.64
CA MET A 1 -42.39 -6.76 -57.71
C MET A 1 -42.10 -5.26 -57.59
N LYS A 2 -41.73 -4.77 -56.42
CA LYS A 2 -41.35 -3.37 -56.21
C LYS A 2 -39.94 -3.38 -55.63
N THR A 3 -39.02 -2.83 -56.40
CA THR A 3 -37.61 -2.62 -56.07
C THR A 3 -37.48 -1.51 -55.05
N PHE A 4 -36.85 -1.83 -53.91
CA PHE A 4 -36.49 -0.84 -52.90
C PHE A 4 -35.04 -0.33 -53.17
N LYS A 5 -34.92 0.95 -53.48
CA LYS A 5 -33.61 1.63 -53.62
C LYS A 5 -33.15 2.02 -52.22
N VAL A 6 -31.98 1.52 -51.79
CA VAL A 6 -31.27 1.99 -50.60
C VAL A 6 -30.43 3.22 -50.98
N PHE A 7 -30.72 4.32 -50.34
CA PHE A 7 -29.92 5.56 -50.42
C PHE A 7 -28.82 5.47 -49.32
N VAL A 8 -27.59 5.38 -49.73
CA VAL A 8 -26.43 5.52 -48.84
C VAL A 8 -26.09 7.00 -48.75
N PHE A 9 -26.29 7.61 -47.57
CA PHE A 9 -25.80 8.95 -47.27
C PHE A 9 -24.39 8.89 -46.74
N LEU A 10 -23.44 9.35 -47.53
CA LEU A 10 -22.05 9.50 -47.14
C LEU A 10 -21.92 10.85 -46.39
N ILE A 11 -21.80 10.82 -45.07
CA ILE A 11 -21.50 12.01 -44.28
C ILE A 11 -19.95 12.10 -44.18
N LEU A 12 -19.40 13.07 -44.88
CA LEU A 12 -18.02 13.51 -44.76
C LEU A 12 -17.90 14.31 -43.47
N VAL A 13 -17.32 13.74 -42.42
CA VAL A 13 -16.93 14.48 -41.22
C VAL A 13 -15.55 15.07 -41.46
N ILE A 14 -15.50 16.39 -41.71
CA ILE A 14 -14.27 17.16 -41.71
C ILE A 14 -13.83 17.33 -40.27
N LEU A 15 -12.79 16.62 -39.86
CA LEU A 15 -12.09 16.85 -38.61
C LEU A 15 -11.27 18.14 -38.74
N ALA A 16 -11.85 19.29 -38.36
CA ALA A 16 -11.08 20.46 -38.06
C ALA A 16 -10.37 20.25 -36.71
N ALA A 17 -9.08 20.00 -36.75
CA ALA A 17 -8.23 20.04 -35.57
C ALA A 17 -8.17 21.49 -35.07
N SER A 18 -9.06 21.84 -34.13
CA SER A 18 -8.96 23.09 -33.37
C SER A 18 -7.96 22.85 -32.24
N CYS A 19 -6.73 23.30 -32.44
CA CYS A 19 -5.80 23.53 -31.34
C CYS A 19 -6.35 24.71 -30.51
N THR A 20 -7.14 24.39 -29.50
CA THR A 20 -7.42 25.37 -28.45
C THR A 20 -6.18 25.42 -27.56
N LYS A 21 -5.39 26.49 -27.69
CA LYS A 21 -4.37 26.86 -26.71
C LYS A 21 -5.07 27.09 -25.38
N ASP A 22 -4.61 26.35 -24.37
CA ASP A 22 -4.99 26.57 -22.98
C ASP A 22 -4.58 28.00 -22.55
N PRO A 23 -5.49 28.87 -22.07
CA PRO A 23 -5.16 30.25 -21.76
C PRO A 23 -4.42 30.46 -20.43
N MET A 24 -3.71 29.46 -19.88
CA MET A 24 -3.07 29.57 -18.58
C MET A 24 -1.54 29.65 -18.57
N PHE A 25 -0.90 29.87 -19.70
CA PHE A 25 0.52 30.23 -19.72
C PHE A 25 0.70 31.58 -20.45
N ASN A 26 0.36 32.69 -19.77
CA ASN A 26 0.94 33.98 -20.09
C ASN A 26 2.32 34.05 -19.42
N GLU A 27 3.35 34.28 -20.22
CA GLU A 27 4.68 34.62 -19.70
C GLU A 27 4.55 35.88 -18.82
N PRO A 28 5.19 35.91 -17.65
CA PRO A 28 5.16 37.10 -16.81
C PRO A 28 6.04 38.22 -17.42
N ASP A 29 5.45 39.38 -17.57
CA ASP A 29 6.14 40.64 -17.85
C ASP A 29 7.34 40.85 -16.90
N GLN A 30 8.43 41.37 -17.44
CA GLN A 30 9.65 41.78 -16.75
C GLN A 30 9.32 42.70 -15.56
N ILE A 31 9.34 42.15 -14.35
CA ILE A 31 9.29 42.96 -13.12
C ILE A 31 10.71 43.19 -12.64
N LYS A 32 11.06 44.48 -12.56
CA LYS A 32 12.32 45.01 -12.08
C LYS A 32 12.69 44.49 -10.69
N ASP A 33 14.01 44.24 -10.53
CA ASP A 33 14.71 43.94 -9.28
C ASP A 33 14.10 44.57 -8.02
N GLN A 34 13.43 43.76 -7.23
CA GLN A 34 13.41 43.91 -5.78
C GLN A 34 14.16 42.72 -5.19
N LYS A 35 15.20 43.01 -4.39
CA LYS A 35 15.86 42.06 -3.52
C LYS A 35 14.84 41.43 -2.60
N SER A 36 14.11 40.44 -3.09
CA SER A 36 13.32 39.54 -2.24
C SER A 36 14.31 38.58 -1.58
N SER A 37 14.33 38.56 -0.25
CA SER A 37 14.90 37.49 0.56
C SER A 37 14.54 36.17 -0.11
N PHE A 38 15.53 35.36 -0.48
CA PHE A 38 15.35 33.99 -0.94
C PHE A 38 14.70 33.21 0.21
N MET A 39 13.38 33.25 0.32
CA MET A 39 12.65 32.22 1.00
C MET A 39 12.84 30.96 0.15
N CYS A 40 13.69 30.06 0.63
CA CYS A 40 13.98 28.81 -0.05
C CYS A 40 12.67 28.02 -0.14
N ALA A 41 12.04 28.02 -1.32
CA ALA A 41 10.78 27.33 -1.57
C ALA A 41 10.97 25.82 -1.42
N MET A 42 9.88 25.10 -1.15
CA MET A 42 9.87 23.63 -1.20
C MET A 42 10.28 23.19 -2.62
N PRO A 43 11.21 22.24 -2.76
CA PRO A 43 11.62 21.75 -4.08
C PRO A 43 10.50 20.97 -4.75
N HIS A 44 10.52 20.94 -6.10
CA HIS A 44 9.83 19.90 -6.83
C HIS A 44 10.55 18.58 -6.55
N MET A 45 9.81 17.52 -6.25
CA MET A 45 10.40 16.23 -5.91
C MET A 45 9.59 15.07 -6.48
N LYS A 46 10.26 13.96 -6.64
CA LYS A 46 9.65 12.68 -6.99
C LYS A 46 9.81 11.72 -5.81
N ILE A 47 8.71 11.06 -5.45
CA ILE A 47 8.66 10.12 -4.34
C ILE A 47 8.23 8.76 -4.92
N ALA A 48 8.85 7.69 -4.46
CA ALA A 48 8.36 6.33 -4.65
C ALA A 48 7.81 5.80 -3.33
N VAL A 49 6.78 4.96 -3.40
CA VAL A 49 6.25 4.21 -2.27
C VAL A 49 6.13 2.75 -2.67
N MET A 50 6.62 1.83 -1.86
CA MET A 50 6.34 0.40 -1.96
C MET A 50 6.09 -0.13 -0.55
N SER A 51 5.12 -1.02 -0.38
CA SER A 51 4.72 -1.54 0.91
C SER A 51 4.64 -3.06 0.91
N ASP A 52 4.61 -3.66 2.09
CA ASP A 52 4.28 -5.07 2.29
C ASP A 52 5.12 -5.97 1.37
N ILE A 53 6.43 -5.82 1.48
CA ILE A 53 7.43 -6.50 0.66
C ILE A 53 7.52 -7.97 1.02
N HIS A 54 7.32 -8.31 2.30
CA HIS A 54 7.37 -9.66 2.86
C HIS A 54 8.56 -10.49 2.33
N TYR A 55 9.74 -9.88 2.31
CA TYR A 55 10.93 -10.51 1.78
C TYR A 55 11.34 -11.73 2.60
N LEU A 56 11.46 -12.86 1.94
CA LEU A 56 12.04 -14.09 2.50
C LEU A 56 13.45 -14.29 1.96
N ASP A 57 14.44 -14.35 2.85
CA ASP A 57 15.82 -14.61 2.43
C ASP A 57 15.97 -16.07 1.95
N ALA A 58 16.57 -16.25 0.78
CA ALA A 58 16.73 -17.56 0.16
C ALA A 58 17.51 -18.57 1.03
N THR A 59 18.33 -18.11 1.97
CA THR A 59 19.08 -18.97 2.89
C THR A 59 18.17 -19.67 3.93
N LEU A 60 16.91 -19.22 4.04
CA LEU A 60 15.89 -19.86 4.87
C LEU A 60 15.19 -21.03 4.18
N LEU A 61 15.48 -21.27 2.89
CA LEU A 61 14.98 -22.40 2.11
C LEU A 61 16.14 -23.34 1.79
N LYS A 62 16.32 -24.38 2.59
CA LYS A 62 17.44 -25.34 2.47
C LYS A 62 16.96 -26.69 1.93
N ASN A 63 17.86 -27.46 1.31
CA ASN A 63 17.62 -28.83 0.90
C ASN A 63 16.31 -29.00 0.10
N ASP A 64 16.15 -28.23 -0.98
CA ASP A 64 14.94 -28.19 -1.83
C ASP A 64 13.63 -27.86 -1.08
N ALA A 65 13.73 -27.12 0.04
CA ALA A 65 12.58 -26.75 0.87
C ALA A 65 11.50 -25.97 0.10
N ALA A 66 11.84 -25.27 -0.99
CA ALA A 66 10.85 -24.62 -1.85
C ALA A 66 9.78 -25.60 -2.38
N ALA A 67 10.16 -26.85 -2.67
CA ALA A 67 9.25 -27.94 -3.04
C ALA A 67 8.80 -28.79 -1.83
N GLY A 68 9.29 -28.50 -0.63
CA GLY A 68 9.04 -29.28 0.58
C GLY A 68 7.65 -29.05 1.18
N ALA A 69 7.12 -30.09 1.83
CA ALA A 69 5.75 -30.10 2.32
C ALA A 69 5.44 -28.94 3.30
N ALA A 70 6.38 -28.56 4.16
CA ALA A 70 6.15 -27.47 5.13
C ALA A 70 5.97 -26.11 4.44
N PHE A 71 6.84 -25.79 3.47
CA PHE A 71 6.75 -24.52 2.75
C PHE A 71 5.54 -24.50 1.80
N GLN A 72 5.27 -25.60 1.10
CA GLN A 72 4.08 -25.70 0.26
C GLN A 72 2.79 -25.61 1.08
N THR A 73 2.75 -26.18 2.31
CA THR A 73 1.62 -25.98 3.21
C THR A 73 1.46 -24.51 3.59
N TYR A 74 2.55 -23.82 3.91
CA TYR A 74 2.51 -22.38 4.19
C TYR A 74 1.95 -21.60 2.97
N LEU A 75 2.48 -21.83 1.77
CA LEU A 75 2.02 -21.14 0.55
C LEU A 75 0.53 -21.38 0.26
N ASN A 76 -0.01 -22.55 0.57
CA ASN A 76 -1.42 -22.88 0.32
C ASN A 76 -2.41 -22.07 1.19
N TYR A 77 -1.94 -21.49 2.30
CA TYR A 77 -2.78 -20.70 3.21
C TYR A 77 -2.44 -19.19 3.17
N ASP A 78 -1.43 -18.80 2.40
CA ASP A 78 -0.98 -17.41 2.30
C ASP A 78 -1.15 -16.88 0.86
N PRO A 79 -2.00 -15.88 0.62
CA PRO A 79 -2.24 -15.34 -0.73
C PRO A 79 -1.11 -14.42 -1.22
N LYS A 80 0.11 -14.60 -0.71
CA LYS A 80 1.31 -13.83 -1.08
C LYS A 80 2.29 -14.67 -1.90
N LEU A 81 2.88 -14.09 -2.93
CA LEU A 81 3.91 -14.69 -3.79
C LEU A 81 5.28 -14.77 -3.08
N ILE A 82 5.32 -15.33 -1.87
CA ILE A 82 6.51 -15.35 -1.00
C ILE A 82 7.69 -16.09 -1.65
N GLU A 83 7.44 -17.14 -2.39
CA GLU A 83 8.47 -17.88 -3.13
C GLU A 83 9.23 -16.96 -4.10
N PHE A 84 8.54 -15.95 -4.65
CA PHE A 84 9.10 -15.00 -5.60
C PHE A 84 9.37 -13.63 -5.01
N SER A 85 9.29 -13.44 -3.68
CA SER A 85 9.48 -12.13 -3.05
C SER A 85 10.81 -11.46 -3.42
N GLY A 86 11.90 -12.21 -3.48
CA GLY A 86 13.21 -11.71 -3.91
C GLY A 86 13.25 -11.25 -5.37
N PRO A 87 12.87 -12.08 -6.36
CA PRO A 87 12.74 -11.68 -7.76
C PRO A 87 11.80 -10.49 -8.00
N ILE A 88 10.64 -10.44 -7.35
CA ILE A 88 9.68 -9.33 -7.44
C ILE A 88 10.31 -8.04 -6.91
N LEU A 89 10.88 -8.08 -5.70
CA LEU A 89 11.57 -6.94 -5.10
C LEU A 89 12.70 -6.42 -5.98
N LYS A 90 13.52 -7.32 -6.53
CA LYS A 90 14.60 -6.94 -7.45
C LYS A 90 14.08 -6.17 -8.67
N LYS A 91 12.94 -6.60 -9.22
CA LYS A 91 12.32 -5.93 -10.38
C LYS A 91 11.74 -4.57 -9.99
N ALA A 92 11.04 -4.48 -8.86
CA ALA A 92 10.52 -3.23 -8.33
C ALA A 92 11.66 -2.22 -8.08
N ILE A 93 12.75 -2.64 -7.44
CA ILE A 93 13.94 -1.80 -7.22
C ILE A 93 14.47 -1.26 -8.55
N ALA A 94 14.62 -2.11 -9.57
CA ALA A 94 15.09 -1.67 -10.88
C ALA A 94 14.18 -0.61 -11.51
N GLN A 95 12.86 -0.77 -11.45
CA GLN A 95 11.87 0.18 -11.97
C GLN A 95 11.88 1.49 -11.15
N ILE A 96 11.93 1.41 -9.81
CA ILE A 96 12.02 2.57 -8.93
C ILE A 96 13.30 3.36 -9.21
N VAL A 97 14.46 2.72 -9.24
CA VAL A 97 15.74 3.39 -9.53
C VAL A 97 15.72 4.04 -10.92
N ALA A 98 15.14 3.37 -11.92
CA ALA A 98 14.99 3.93 -13.27
C ALA A 98 14.09 5.18 -13.31
N SER A 99 13.10 5.27 -12.41
CA SER A 99 12.23 6.45 -12.29
C SER A 99 12.91 7.64 -11.63
N LYS A 100 14.07 7.43 -10.99
CA LYS A 100 14.91 8.44 -10.30
C LYS A 100 14.12 9.26 -9.27
N PRO A 101 13.51 8.64 -8.26
CA PRO A 101 12.87 9.39 -7.20
C PRO A 101 13.92 10.03 -6.27
N ASP A 102 13.55 11.11 -5.61
CA ASP A 102 14.35 11.75 -4.56
C ASP A 102 14.22 11.01 -3.22
N ILE A 103 13.03 10.42 -3.01
CA ILE A 103 12.65 9.71 -1.78
C ILE A 103 12.01 8.37 -2.13
N LEU A 104 12.28 7.36 -1.31
CA LEU A 104 11.53 6.11 -1.24
C LEU A 104 10.97 5.95 0.17
N LEU A 105 9.66 5.76 0.29
CA LEU A 105 8.93 5.44 1.53
C LEU A 105 8.56 3.96 1.54
N ILE A 106 8.72 3.30 2.69
CA ILE A 106 8.32 1.90 2.90
C ILE A 106 7.52 1.81 4.21
N PRO A 107 6.18 1.82 4.13
CA PRO A 107 5.29 1.82 5.29
C PRO A 107 5.09 0.43 5.92
N GLY A 108 6.18 -0.31 6.17
CA GLY A 108 6.16 -1.54 6.95
C GLY A 108 6.16 -2.84 6.14
N ASP A 109 6.13 -3.96 6.88
CA ASP A 109 6.15 -5.34 6.41
C ASP A 109 7.26 -5.60 5.39
N LEU A 110 8.50 -5.28 5.83
CA LEU A 110 9.70 -5.44 5.02
C LEU A 110 10.06 -6.90 4.82
N THR A 111 9.78 -7.75 5.81
CA THR A 111 10.15 -9.17 5.84
C THR A 111 8.93 -10.07 6.01
N LYS A 112 9.08 -11.34 5.65
CA LYS A 112 7.97 -12.31 5.73
C LYS A 112 7.41 -12.40 7.15
N ASP A 113 8.26 -12.69 8.15
CA ASP A 113 7.87 -12.82 9.55
C ASP A 113 8.98 -12.36 10.52
N GLY A 114 9.72 -11.31 10.19
CA GLY A 114 10.72 -10.72 11.08
C GLY A 114 12.02 -11.53 11.23
N GLU A 115 12.30 -12.43 10.30
CA GLU A 115 13.52 -13.22 10.32
C GLU A 115 14.75 -12.30 10.22
N LYS A 116 15.68 -12.44 11.18
CA LYS A 116 16.86 -11.59 11.27
C LYS A 116 17.67 -11.53 9.97
N VAL A 117 17.88 -12.67 9.32
CA VAL A 117 18.64 -12.74 8.06
C VAL A 117 17.91 -12.04 6.92
N SER A 118 16.56 -12.10 6.88
CA SER A 118 15.75 -11.35 5.91
C SER A 118 15.93 -9.84 6.12
N HIS A 119 15.90 -9.33 7.34
CA HIS A 119 16.17 -7.92 7.66
C HIS A 119 17.58 -7.47 7.27
N GLU A 120 18.59 -8.27 7.58
CA GLU A 120 19.98 -7.95 7.25
C GLU A 120 20.20 -7.89 5.73
N THR A 121 19.54 -8.74 4.96
CA THR A 121 19.60 -8.71 3.50
C THR A 121 18.77 -7.55 2.94
N MET A 122 17.59 -7.30 3.48
CA MET A 122 16.77 -6.15 3.10
C MET A 122 17.53 -4.83 3.29
N ALA A 123 18.19 -4.64 4.42
CA ALA A 123 18.99 -3.43 4.66
C ALA A 123 20.12 -3.25 3.62
N LYS A 124 20.74 -4.35 3.16
CA LYS A 124 21.74 -4.31 2.08
C LYS A 124 21.12 -3.90 0.75
N LEU A 125 19.92 -4.40 0.41
CA LEU A 125 19.20 -4.03 -0.80
C LEU A 125 18.80 -2.55 -0.77
N LEU A 126 18.26 -2.05 0.35
CA LEU A 126 17.93 -0.64 0.53
C LEU A 126 19.17 0.27 0.44
N LYS A 127 20.31 -0.22 0.92
CA LYS A 127 21.58 0.50 0.76
C LYS A 127 21.98 0.63 -0.71
N GLN A 128 21.72 -0.37 -1.54
CA GLN A 128 21.96 -0.28 -2.99
C GLN A 128 21.11 0.84 -3.62
N ILE A 129 19.81 0.94 -3.24
CA ILE A 129 18.94 2.02 -3.69
C ILE A 129 19.51 3.38 -3.27
N SER A 130 19.93 3.51 -2.01
CA SER A 130 20.51 4.76 -1.49
C SER A 130 21.79 5.18 -2.23
N ASN A 131 22.55 4.24 -2.75
CA ASN A 131 23.76 4.53 -3.53
C ASN A 131 23.45 5.24 -4.88
N HIS A 132 22.19 5.21 -5.34
CA HIS A 132 21.72 5.99 -6.47
C HIS A 132 21.27 7.42 -6.09
N GLY A 133 21.51 7.85 -4.84
CA GLY A 133 21.14 9.17 -4.35
C GLY A 133 19.71 9.27 -3.82
N ILE A 134 18.96 8.18 -3.79
CA ILE A 134 17.59 8.11 -3.28
C ILE A 134 17.59 8.02 -1.76
N LYS A 135 16.86 8.92 -1.09
CA LYS A 135 16.70 8.91 0.38
C LYS A 135 15.61 7.91 0.75
N VAL A 136 15.96 6.85 1.48
CA VAL A 136 15.03 5.79 1.88
C VAL A 136 14.57 6.00 3.31
N PHE A 137 13.28 5.83 3.58
CA PHE A 137 12.68 5.89 4.91
C PHE A 137 11.82 4.66 5.13
N VAL A 138 11.97 4.01 6.29
CA VAL A 138 11.24 2.80 6.66
C VAL A 138 10.63 2.93 8.05
N ILE A 139 9.52 2.26 8.27
CA ILE A 139 8.94 1.95 9.58
C ILE A 139 8.69 0.45 9.66
N PRO A 140 8.52 -0.13 10.86
CA PRO A 140 8.12 -1.53 10.95
C PRO A 140 6.65 -1.72 10.56
N GLY A 141 6.31 -2.91 10.04
CA GLY A 141 4.98 -3.47 10.02
C GLY A 141 4.79 -4.50 11.14
N ASN A 142 3.61 -5.11 11.18
CA ASN A 142 3.28 -6.09 12.23
C ASN A 142 4.06 -7.41 12.10
N HIS A 143 4.55 -7.73 10.89
CA HIS A 143 5.40 -8.90 10.67
C HIS A 143 6.85 -8.73 11.11
N ASP A 144 7.36 -7.51 11.26
CA ASP A 144 8.80 -7.24 11.25
C ASP A 144 9.53 -7.46 12.59
N ILE A 145 8.87 -7.34 13.74
CA ILE A 145 9.53 -7.30 15.06
C ILE A 145 8.94 -8.34 16.01
N ASN A 146 9.82 -9.06 16.74
CA ASN A 146 9.44 -10.07 17.75
C ASN A 146 8.41 -11.08 17.24
N ASN A 147 8.42 -11.41 15.98
CA ASN A 147 7.40 -12.27 15.37
C ASN A 147 7.68 -13.74 15.73
N PRO A 148 6.74 -14.42 16.43
CA PRO A 148 6.93 -15.81 16.85
C PRO A 148 6.78 -16.80 15.69
N GLU A 149 6.28 -16.37 14.53
CA GLU A 149 6.02 -17.17 13.34
C GLU A 149 7.23 -17.26 12.41
N ALA A 150 8.34 -16.61 12.79
CA ALA A 150 9.59 -16.64 12.04
C ALA A 150 10.19 -18.05 11.99
N VAL A 151 10.26 -18.64 10.80
CA VAL A 151 10.75 -19.99 10.58
C VAL A 151 11.74 -20.09 9.42
N ALA A 152 12.63 -21.06 9.49
CA ALA A 152 13.42 -21.55 8.38
C ALA A 152 12.86 -22.90 7.92
N TYR A 153 12.91 -23.15 6.63
CA TYR A 153 12.47 -24.39 6.01
C TYR A 153 13.65 -25.24 5.58
N ASP A 154 13.58 -26.54 5.84
CA ASP A 154 14.63 -27.51 5.52
C ASP A 154 14.01 -28.81 4.99
N GLY A 155 14.08 -29.03 3.68
CA GLY A 155 13.33 -30.09 3.02
C GLY A 155 11.84 -30.00 3.32
N ASN A 156 11.27 -31.05 3.92
CA ASN A 156 9.84 -31.11 4.28
C ASN A 156 9.51 -30.50 5.65
N ASN A 157 10.48 -29.94 6.35
CA ASN A 157 10.34 -29.49 7.73
C ASN A 157 10.49 -27.98 7.84
N MET A 158 10.03 -27.42 8.97
CA MET A 158 10.29 -26.04 9.37
C MET A 158 10.75 -26.01 10.83
N SER A 159 11.51 -24.97 11.18
CA SER A 159 11.97 -24.73 12.55
C SER A 159 12.05 -23.23 12.82
N PRO A 160 11.86 -22.79 14.08
CA PRO A 160 12.02 -21.39 14.45
C PRO A 160 13.39 -20.84 14.05
N THR A 161 13.42 -19.59 13.59
CA THR A 161 14.66 -18.87 13.27
C THR A 161 14.77 -17.58 14.10
N PRO A 162 15.97 -17.04 14.31
CA PRO A 162 16.13 -15.77 15.05
C PRO A 162 15.33 -14.62 14.45
N THR A 163 14.64 -13.88 15.30
CA THR A 163 13.94 -12.62 15.00
C THR A 163 14.75 -11.44 15.49
N ILE A 164 14.21 -10.24 15.37
CA ILE A 164 14.82 -9.00 15.83
C ILE A 164 13.91 -8.26 16.83
N SER A 165 14.53 -7.52 17.75
CA SER A 165 13.83 -6.60 18.64
C SER A 165 13.60 -5.22 17.98
N ALA A 166 12.79 -4.37 18.61
CA ALA A 166 12.60 -2.97 18.20
C ALA A 166 13.94 -2.19 18.13
N ASN A 167 14.84 -2.42 19.07
CA ASN A 167 16.17 -1.81 19.05
C ASN A 167 17.02 -2.32 17.89
N ASP A 168 16.95 -3.62 17.59
CA ASP A 168 17.65 -4.20 16.44
C ASP A 168 17.11 -3.61 15.13
N PHE A 169 15.79 -3.44 14.99
CA PHE A 169 15.17 -2.81 13.83
C PHE A 169 15.74 -1.40 13.62
N ALA A 170 15.70 -0.54 14.64
CA ALA A 170 16.27 0.82 14.56
C ALA A 170 17.78 0.85 14.24
N ASN A 171 18.53 -0.17 14.67
CA ASN A 171 19.96 -0.30 14.39
C ASN A 171 20.24 -0.78 12.97
N ILE A 172 19.55 -1.85 12.51
CA ILE A 172 19.68 -2.42 11.16
C ILE A 172 19.31 -1.37 10.12
N TYR A 173 18.21 -0.67 10.35
CA TYR A 173 17.70 0.37 9.46
C TYR A 173 18.15 1.79 9.83
N SER A 174 19.23 1.94 10.59
CA SER A 174 19.71 3.24 11.09
C SER A 174 19.88 4.28 9.98
N GLY A 175 20.38 3.90 8.82
CA GLY A 175 20.57 4.78 7.66
C GLY A 175 19.29 5.12 6.88
N PHE A 176 18.12 4.64 7.30
CA PHE A 176 16.85 4.77 6.59
C PHE A 176 15.79 5.48 7.44
N GLY A 177 16.18 6.59 8.06
CA GLY A 177 15.34 7.44 8.89
C GLY A 177 15.88 7.61 10.32
N TYR A 178 16.23 6.52 10.99
CA TYR A 178 16.49 6.51 12.44
C TYR A 178 17.71 7.32 12.88
N LYS A 179 18.83 7.26 12.15
CA LYS A 179 20.07 7.98 12.48
C LYS A 179 19.95 9.49 12.26
N ASP A 180 19.25 9.88 11.21
CA ASP A 180 19.15 11.28 10.78
C ASP A 180 17.83 11.92 11.27
N ALA A 181 17.13 11.28 12.21
CA ALA A 181 15.93 11.79 12.82
C ALA A 181 16.22 13.09 13.62
N ILE A 182 15.46 14.13 13.32
CA ILE A 182 15.49 15.40 14.07
C ILE A 182 14.63 15.37 15.34
N SER A 183 13.73 14.38 15.43
CA SER A 183 12.93 14.07 16.60
C SER A 183 12.58 12.60 16.61
N ARG A 184 12.58 11.97 17.78
CA ARG A 184 12.13 10.59 18.01
C ARG A 184 11.07 10.58 19.08
N ASP A 185 10.10 9.67 18.96
CA ASP A 185 9.12 9.39 19.99
C ASP A 185 9.72 8.49 21.08
N ASP A 186 9.36 8.72 22.33
CA ASP A 186 9.80 7.91 23.48
C ASP A 186 8.93 6.65 23.69
N TYR A 187 7.77 6.56 23.04
CA TYR A 187 6.78 5.50 23.24
C TYR A 187 6.75 4.44 22.14
N SER A 188 7.39 4.75 20.99
CA SER A 188 7.39 3.88 19.79
C SER A 188 8.66 4.12 18.97
N LEU A 189 8.78 3.42 17.83
CA LEU A 189 9.85 3.67 16.87
C LEU A 189 9.55 4.86 15.92
N SER A 190 8.54 5.67 16.21
CA SER A 190 8.19 6.84 15.42
C SER A 190 9.29 7.89 15.38
N TYR A 191 9.42 8.58 14.26
CA TYR A 191 10.46 9.59 14.05
C TYR A 191 10.03 10.68 13.06
N VAL A 192 10.75 11.81 13.10
CA VAL A 192 10.70 12.85 12.07
C VAL A 192 12.08 13.05 11.47
N CYS A 193 12.16 13.06 10.13
CA CYS A 193 13.34 13.45 9.37
C CYS A 193 13.07 14.68 8.51
N GLN A 194 14.12 15.45 8.19
CA GLN A 194 14.04 16.56 7.25
C GLN A 194 14.95 16.27 6.03
N PRO A 195 14.48 15.49 5.05
CA PRO A 195 15.29 15.17 3.88
C PRO A 195 15.61 16.37 3.00
N PHE A 196 14.69 17.33 2.92
CA PHE A 196 14.81 18.55 2.12
C PHE A 196 14.31 19.76 2.91
N ASN A 197 14.70 20.96 2.46
CA ASN A 197 14.16 22.17 3.04
C ASN A 197 12.63 22.22 2.90
N LYS A 198 11.94 22.61 3.96
CA LYS A 198 10.47 22.69 4.04
C LYS A 198 9.72 21.36 3.86
N VAL A 199 10.39 20.21 3.95
CA VAL A 199 9.75 18.89 3.88
C VAL A 199 10.20 18.04 5.05
N TRP A 200 9.24 17.52 5.79
CA TRP A 200 9.43 16.50 6.82
C TRP A 200 8.82 15.18 6.38
N ILE A 201 9.52 14.10 6.72
CA ILE A 201 8.97 12.74 6.73
C ILE A 201 8.67 12.40 8.18
N LEU A 202 7.41 12.06 8.46
CA LEU A 202 6.93 11.58 9.74
C LEU A 202 6.65 10.08 9.61
N GLY A 203 7.55 9.24 10.12
CA GLY A 203 7.33 7.81 10.26
C GLY A 203 6.62 7.51 11.58
N ILE A 204 5.47 6.87 11.51
CA ILE A 204 4.65 6.50 12.67
C ILE A 204 4.69 4.98 12.83
N ASP A 205 5.15 4.51 13.97
CA ASP A 205 5.10 3.10 14.38
C ASP A 205 3.89 2.90 15.27
N ASP A 206 2.88 2.22 14.74
CA ASP A 206 1.64 1.87 15.42
C ASP A 206 1.50 0.35 15.69
N CYS A 207 2.55 -0.44 15.40
CA CYS A 207 2.51 -1.88 15.53
C CYS A 207 2.57 -2.35 16.99
N LYS A 208 1.82 -3.42 17.29
CA LYS A 208 1.70 -3.99 18.66
C LYS A 208 2.67 -5.15 18.91
N TYR A 209 3.83 -5.19 18.26
CA TYR A 209 4.82 -6.26 18.37
C TYR A 209 5.27 -6.58 19.81
N TYR A 210 5.07 -5.66 20.75
CA TYR A 210 5.33 -5.84 22.20
C TYR A 210 4.27 -6.71 22.88
N LEU A 211 3.17 -7.03 22.22
CA LEU A 211 2.10 -7.93 22.67
C LEU A 211 2.17 -9.31 22.00
N ASN A 212 3.09 -9.51 21.06
CA ASN A 212 3.25 -10.81 20.39
C ASN A 212 3.43 -11.94 21.40
N GLY A 213 2.64 -12.99 21.24
CA GLY A 213 2.65 -14.18 22.09
C GLY A 213 3.04 -15.43 21.30
N THR A 214 2.08 -16.33 21.07
CA THR A 214 2.23 -17.51 20.20
C THR A 214 1.98 -17.18 18.73
N LEU A 215 1.30 -16.08 18.46
CA LEU A 215 1.03 -15.52 17.14
C LEU A 215 1.41 -14.02 17.14
N ALA A 216 1.71 -13.49 15.97
CA ALA A 216 1.87 -12.06 15.79
C ALA A 216 0.53 -11.35 15.96
N ILE A 217 0.55 -10.13 16.52
CA ILE A 217 -0.63 -9.26 16.61
C ILE A 217 -0.76 -8.51 15.29
N VAL A 218 -1.89 -8.68 14.63
CA VAL A 218 -2.19 -8.07 13.33
C VAL A 218 -2.53 -6.59 13.46
N SER A 219 -3.30 -6.20 14.50
CA SER A 219 -3.83 -4.84 14.64
C SER A 219 -2.80 -3.81 15.11
N GLY A 220 -3.04 -2.53 14.77
CA GLY A 220 -2.22 -1.38 15.14
C GLY A 220 -2.86 -0.49 16.21
N VAL A 221 -2.05 0.33 16.90
CA VAL A 221 -2.51 1.36 17.81
C VAL A 221 -1.54 2.55 17.86
N ILE A 222 -2.04 3.75 17.69
CA ILE A 222 -1.29 4.95 18.01
C ILE A 222 -1.43 5.19 19.53
N LYS A 223 -0.36 4.96 20.28
CA LYS A 223 -0.37 5.18 21.74
C LYS A 223 -0.66 6.65 22.06
N GLU A 224 -1.31 6.93 23.20
CA GLU A 224 -1.66 8.30 23.61
C GLU A 224 -0.42 9.24 23.63
N GLY A 225 0.70 8.77 24.19
CA GLY A 225 1.95 9.54 24.18
C GLY A 225 2.48 9.82 22.80
N THR A 226 2.42 8.83 21.91
CA THR A 226 2.79 8.96 20.48
C THR A 226 1.87 9.96 19.77
N MET A 227 0.54 9.89 19.95
CA MET A 227 -0.39 10.84 19.35
C MET A 227 -0.09 12.27 19.79
N LYS A 228 0.16 12.47 21.10
CA LYS A 228 0.54 13.79 21.60
C LYS A 228 1.85 14.28 20.95
N TRP A 229 2.86 13.42 20.85
CA TRP A 229 4.12 13.76 20.19
C TRP A 229 3.91 14.11 18.71
N ILE A 230 3.08 13.37 17.97
CA ILE A 230 2.71 13.66 16.58
C ILE A 230 2.09 15.06 16.47
N GLN A 231 1.10 15.36 17.32
CA GLN A 231 0.42 16.66 17.32
C GLN A 231 1.41 17.82 17.59
N ASP A 232 2.35 17.64 18.53
CA ASP A 232 3.39 18.63 18.83
C ASP A 232 4.32 18.84 17.62
N ARG A 233 4.67 17.77 16.85
CA ARG A 233 5.47 17.87 15.61
C ARG A 233 4.71 18.55 14.48
N LEU A 234 3.42 18.25 14.32
CA LEU A 234 2.57 18.91 13.32
C LEU A 234 2.39 20.40 13.63
N ALA A 235 2.20 20.76 14.90
CA ALA A 235 2.12 22.16 15.32
C ALA A 235 3.44 22.91 15.08
N GLU A 236 4.58 22.26 15.29
CA GLU A 236 5.89 22.83 15.00
C GLU A 236 6.10 23.01 13.48
N ALA A 237 5.75 22.01 12.67
CA ALA A 237 5.81 22.06 11.21
C ALA A 237 4.96 23.22 10.66
N LYS A 238 3.74 23.38 11.17
CA LYS A 238 2.85 24.48 10.81
C LYS A 238 3.47 25.85 11.09
N LYS A 239 4.05 26.06 12.30
CA LYS A 239 4.74 27.31 12.66
C LYS A 239 5.93 27.61 11.75
N LYS A 240 6.62 26.59 11.28
CA LYS A 240 7.81 26.70 10.41
C LYS A 240 7.45 26.70 8.91
N ASN A 241 6.18 26.59 8.56
CA ASN A 241 5.68 26.41 7.19
C ASN A 241 6.41 25.25 6.50
N ILE A 242 6.33 24.05 7.10
CA ILE A 242 6.93 22.81 6.62
C ILE A 242 5.79 21.90 6.18
N THR A 243 5.94 21.29 5.01
CA THR A 243 5.05 20.22 4.53
C THR A 243 5.46 18.92 5.18
N VAL A 244 4.49 18.22 5.78
CA VAL A 244 4.70 16.91 6.40
C VAL A 244 4.10 15.84 5.50
N LEU A 245 4.92 14.86 5.15
CA LEU A 245 4.50 13.59 4.53
C LEU A 245 4.62 12.53 5.61
N ALA A 246 3.49 11.92 5.98
CA ALA A 246 3.48 10.87 6.99
C ALA A 246 3.42 9.49 6.35
N MET A 247 3.95 8.48 7.04
CA MET A 247 3.74 7.07 6.73
C MET A 247 3.47 6.30 8.03
N MET A 248 2.57 5.32 7.96
CA MET A 248 2.17 4.42 9.02
C MET A 248 1.87 3.05 8.40
N HIS A 249 1.95 1.96 9.15
CA HIS A 249 1.71 0.65 8.55
C HIS A 249 0.22 0.39 8.33
N HIS A 250 -0.58 0.46 9.38
CA HIS A 250 -2.03 0.23 9.27
C HIS A 250 -2.75 1.44 8.68
N GLY A 251 -3.87 1.19 7.99
CA GLY A 251 -4.76 2.26 7.51
C GLY A 251 -5.20 3.16 8.66
N ILE A 252 -5.18 4.49 8.45
CA ILE A 252 -5.71 5.47 9.43
C ILE A 252 -7.21 5.67 9.26
N MET A 253 -7.79 5.15 8.18
CA MET A 253 -9.21 5.16 7.86
C MET A 253 -9.62 3.83 7.24
N GLU A 254 -10.94 3.58 7.16
CA GLU A 254 -11.47 2.49 6.35
C GLU A 254 -11.28 2.78 4.87
N HIS A 255 -10.88 1.77 4.11
CA HIS A 255 -10.71 1.80 2.66
C HIS A 255 -11.94 1.27 1.91
N TYR A 256 -12.82 0.56 2.61
CA TYR A 256 -14.19 0.26 2.17
C TYR A 256 -15.14 0.31 3.37
N ALA A 257 -16.42 0.53 3.11
CA ALA A 257 -17.39 0.76 4.18
C ALA A 257 -17.56 -0.46 5.09
N GLY A 258 -17.27 -0.31 6.38
CA GLY A 258 -17.38 -1.36 7.39
C GLY A 258 -16.16 -2.26 7.53
N GLN A 259 -15.02 -1.87 7.00
CA GLN A 259 -13.76 -2.63 7.08
C GLN A 259 -13.40 -3.02 8.52
N GLU A 260 -13.51 -2.09 9.49
CA GLU A 260 -13.23 -2.40 10.91
C GLU A 260 -14.09 -3.54 11.45
N THR A 261 -15.33 -3.66 10.97
CA THR A 261 -16.26 -4.70 11.39
C THR A 261 -16.04 -6.03 10.66
N LEU A 262 -15.72 -5.96 9.37
CA LEU A 262 -15.57 -7.12 8.49
C LEU A 262 -14.20 -7.76 8.59
N ASP A 263 -13.17 -6.92 8.67
CA ASP A 263 -11.75 -7.33 8.79
C ASP A 263 -11.10 -6.61 9.98
N PRO A 264 -11.49 -6.97 11.22
CA PRO A 264 -10.98 -6.32 12.43
C PRO A 264 -9.44 -6.49 12.52
N GLY A 265 -8.75 -5.39 12.82
CA GLY A 265 -7.31 -5.34 12.95
C GLY A 265 -6.56 -4.83 11.71
N TYR A 266 -7.25 -4.60 10.60
CA TYR A 266 -6.63 -4.04 9.38
C TYR A 266 -6.70 -2.51 9.31
N VAL A 267 -7.46 -1.87 10.18
CA VAL A 267 -7.45 -0.43 10.44
C VAL A 267 -6.90 -0.20 11.84
N THR A 268 -6.18 0.91 12.07
CA THR A 268 -5.62 1.21 13.40
C THR A 268 -6.71 1.35 14.45
N ASP A 269 -6.48 0.88 15.67
CA ASP A 269 -7.46 0.99 16.77
C ASP A 269 -7.92 2.45 16.96
N ASN A 270 -9.23 2.66 17.17
CA ASN A 270 -9.84 3.98 17.32
C ASN A 270 -9.61 4.91 16.12
N TRP A 271 -9.63 4.36 14.92
CA TRP A 271 -9.27 5.04 13.68
C TRP A 271 -10.04 6.36 13.47
N GLU A 272 -11.35 6.43 13.76
CA GLU A 272 -12.14 7.66 13.58
C GLU A 272 -11.60 8.82 14.42
N ALA A 273 -11.32 8.56 15.71
CA ALA A 273 -10.79 9.57 16.60
C ALA A 273 -9.36 9.99 16.22
N ASN A 274 -8.54 9.04 15.78
CA ASN A 274 -7.18 9.28 15.33
C ASN A 274 -7.16 10.08 14.02
N ALA A 275 -7.96 9.69 13.02
CA ALA A 275 -8.09 10.40 11.75
C ALA A 275 -8.59 11.85 11.98
N ASP A 276 -9.58 12.03 12.87
CA ASP A 276 -10.06 13.36 13.26
C ASP A 276 -8.98 14.21 13.91
N ALA A 277 -8.21 13.65 14.84
CA ALA A 277 -7.14 14.36 15.53
C ALA A 277 -6.01 14.79 14.58
N LEU A 278 -5.63 13.92 13.64
CA LEU A 278 -4.59 14.22 12.65
C LEU A 278 -5.08 15.23 11.61
N THR A 279 -6.35 15.14 11.18
CA THR A 279 -6.98 16.11 10.27
C THR A 279 -7.05 17.50 10.92
N ASP A 280 -7.46 17.60 12.18
CA ASP A 280 -7.50 18.86 12.96
C ASP A 280 -6.09 19.45 13.14
N ALA A 281 -5.08 18.60 13.34
CA ALA A 281 -3.68 19.01 13.43
C ALA A 281 -3.10 19.48 12.09
N GLY A 282 -3.82 19.27 10.97
CA GLY A 282 -3.45 19.74 9.64
C GLY A 282 -2.56 18.80 8.85
N LEU A 283 -2.50 17.50 9.20
CA LEU A 283 -1.89 16.49 8.36
C LEU A 283 -2.72 16.32 7.08
N ARG A 284 -2.04 16.24 5.91
CA ARG A 284 -2.71 16.19 4.60
C ARG A 284 -2.63 14.81 3.95
N VAL A 285 -1.52 14.12 4.11
CA VAL A 285 -1.26 12.81 3.48
C VAL A 285 -0.62 11.86 4.48
N MET A 286 -1.14 10.65 4.50
CA MET A 286 -0.60 9.47 5.16
C MET A 286 -0.40 8.39 4.10
N PHE A 287 0.78 7.78 4.05
CA PHE A 287 1.05 6.60 3.22
C PHE A 287 0.99 5.37 4.09
N THR A 288 0.17 4.40 3.70
CA THR A 288 -0.09 3.19 4.47
C THR A 288 0.09 1.91 3.63
N GLY A 289 -0.09 0.76 4.25
CA GLY A 289 -0.05 -0.56 3.66
C GLY A 289 -0.98 -1.51 4.42
N HIS A 290 -0.51 -2.73 4.74
CA HIS A 290 -1.11 -3.71 5.63
C HIS A 290 -2.28 -4.51 5.06
N TYR A 291 -3.32 -3.89 4.52
CA TYR A 291 -4.46 -4.60 3.95
C TYR A 291 -4.17 -5.17 2.54
N HIS A 292 -3.06 -4.74 1.95
CA HIS A 292 -2.59 -5.12 0.62
C HIS A 292 -3.43 -4.55 -0.54
N ALA A 293 -4.41 -3.68 -0.26
CA ALA A 293 -5.17 -2.98 -1.28
C ALA A 293 -4.38 -1.78 -1.84
N ASN A 294 -4.66 -1.41 -3.08
CA ASN A 294 -4.09 -0.21 -3.67
C ASN A 294 -5.15 0.87 -3.75
N ASP A 295 -5.46 1.47 -2.61
CA ASP A 295 -6.64 2.29 -2.40
C ASP A 295 -6.29 3.70 -1.86
N ILE A 296 -7.18 4.67 -2.05
CA ILE A 296 -7.07 6.02 -1.49
C ILE A 296 -8.41 6.43 -0.92
N THR A 297 -8.43 6.71 0.37
CA THR A 297 -9.62 7.27 1.02
C THR A 297 -9.32 8.63 1.65
N MET A 298 -10.35 9.39 2.03
CA MET A 298 -10.15 10.71 2.60
C MET A 298 -11.14 11.06 3.71
N ARG A 299 -10.67 11.83 4.68
CA ARG A 299 -11.50 12.43 5.72
C ARG A 299 -11.45 13.94 5.67
N ALA A 300 -12.62 14.54 5.48
CA ALA A 300 -12.79 16.00 5.50
C ALA A 300 -13.33 16.47 6.87
N LYS A 301 -12.68 17.47 7.46
CA LYS A 301 -13.13 18.10 8.71
C LYS A 301 -12.97 19.61 8.64
N GLY A 302 -14.08 20.31 8.48
CA GLY A 302 -14.07 21.75 8.23
C GLY A 302 -13.38 22.09 6.90
N LYS A 303 -12.22 22.76 6.98
CA LYS A 303 -11.39 23.06 5.79
C LYS A 303 -10.27 22.06 5.56
N ASN A 304 -9.97 21.26 6.55
CA ASN A 304 -8.88 20.30 6.50
C ASN A 304 -9.36 19.01 5.84
N VAL A 305 -8.46 18.37 5.10
CA VAL A 305 -8.68 17.05 4.50
C VAL A 305 -7.42 16.21 4.71
N LEU A 306 -7.57 15.02 5.24
CA LEU A 306 -6.52 14.00 5.32
C LEU A 306 -6.81 12.95 4.25
N PHE A 307 -5.79 12.60 3.47
CA PHE A 307 -5.81 11.46 2.55
C PHE A 307 -5.02 10.31 3.18
N ASP A 308 -5.62 9.14 3.23
CA ASP A 308 -4.96 7.87 3.47
C ASP A 308 -4.67 7.23 2.11
N ILE A 309 -3.41 6.96 1.84
CA ILE A 309 -2.94 6.48 0.55
C ILE A 309 -2.30 5.11 0.79
N GLU A 310 -3.12 4.09 0.76
CA GLU A 310 -2.66 2.72 0.88
C GLU A 310 -1.96 2.29 -0.40
N THR A 311 -0.80 1.68 -0.27
CA THR A 311 -0.08 1.05 -1.37
C THR A 311 -0.14 -0.45 -1.17
N GLY A 312 -0.72 -1.17 -2.10
CA GLY A 312 -0.89 -2.61 -2.02
C GLY A 312 0.45 -3.36 -1.91
N SER A 313 0.36 -4.59 -1.47
CA SER A 313 1.53 -5.43 -1.22
C SER A 313 2.31 -5.73 -2.51
N LEU A 314 3.63 -5.60 -2.42
CA LEU A 314 4.51 -5.90 -3.55
C LEU A 314 4.44 -7.38 -3.97
N VAL A 315 4.13 -8.29 -3.05
CA VAL A 315 4.05 -9.74 -3.29
C VAL A 315 2.61 -10.25 -3.43
N THR A 316 1.63 -9.35 -3.41
CA THR A 316 0.23 -9.68 -3.72
C THR A 316 -0.13 -9.10 -5.08
N PRO A 317 -0.62 -9.91 -6.04
CA PRO A 317 -1.04 -9.37 -7.34
C PRO A 317 -2.10 -8.28 -7.19
N PRO A 318 -1.96 -7.16 -7.94
CA PRO A 318 -1.11 -6.94 -9.10
C PRO A 318 0.32 -6.42 -8.82
N SER A 319 0.87 -6.58 -7.63
CA SER A 319 2.23 -6.20 -7.24
C SER A 319 2.52 -4.70 -7.46
N PRO A 320 1.75 -3.80 -6.84
CA PRO A 320 1.83 -2.37 -7.09
C PRO A 320 3.00 -1.70 -6.36
N PHE A 321 3.39 -0.54 -6.86
CA PHE A 321 4.15 0.50 -6.18
C PHE A 321 3.75 1.86 -6.76
N ARG A 322 3.94 2.94 -6.01
CA ARG A 322 3.53 4.28 -6.48
C ARG A 322 4.73 5.13 -6.87
N ILE A 323 4.58 5.92 -7.94
CA ILE A 323 5.47 7.02 -8.30
C ILE A 323 4.68 8.32 -8.18
N ILE A 324 5.19 9.24 -7.38
CA ILE A 324 4.50 10.45 -6.98
C ILE A 324 5.34 11.64 -7.40
N SER A 325 4.71 12.59 -8.10
CA SER A 325 5.32 13.90 -8.38
C SER A 325 4.72 14.94 -7.44
N MET A 326 5.56 15.69 -6.77
CA MET A 326 5.14 16.70 -5.80
C MET A 326 5.79 18.04 -6.07
N ASP A 327 4.97 19.09 -6.03
CA ASP A 327 5.38 20.48 -6.00
C ASP A 327 4.71 21.21 -4.80
N PRO A 328 5.00 22.50 -4.53
CA PRO A 328 4.43 23.22 -3.40
C PRO A 328 2.90 23.25 -3.34
N ASN A 329 2.22 23.01 -4.45
CA ASN A 329 0.78 23.14 -4.57
C ASN A 329 0.06 21.83 -4.85
N THR A 330 0.77 20.79 -5.29
CA THR A 330 0.16 19.62 -5.88
C THR A 330 0.96 18.34 -5.54
N ILE A 331 0.24 17.29 -5.24
CA ILE A 331 0.75 15.91 -5.27
C ILE A 331 0.00 15.19 -6.40
N TYR A 332 0.72 14.55 -7.31
CA TYR A 332 0.17 13.68 -8.34
C TYR A 332 0.67 12.26 -8.12
N LEU A 333 -0.27 11.35 -7.90
CA LEU A 333 -0.02 9.92 -7.67
C LEU A 333 -0.21 9.16 -8.98
N ASP A 334 0.64 8.16 -9.21
CA ASP A 334 0.60 7.28 -10.37
C ASP A 334 1.06 5.87 -9.95
N THR A 335 0.14 4.91 -9.94
CA THR A 335 0.43 3.52 -9.60
C THR A 335 1.14 2.81 -10.74
N LYS A 336 2.16 2.04 -10.41
CA LYS A 336 2.92 1.16 -11.29
C LYS A 336 2.89 -0.26 -10.75
N HIS A 337 3.17 -1.23 -11.61
CA HIS A 337 3.12 -2.64 -11.24
C HIS A 337 4.38 -3.38 -11.68
N VAL A 338 4.75 -4.40 -10.94
CA VAL A 338 5.71 -5.39 -11.40
C VAL A 338 4.97 -6.36 -12.32
N THR A 339 5.25 -6.31 -13.61
CA THR A 339 4.57 -7.13 -14.63
C THR A 339 5.39 -8.30 -15.16
N SER A 340 6.65 -8.43 -14.71
CA SER A 340 7.54 -9.53 -15.10
C SER A 340 8.64 -9.70 -14.04
N ILE A 341 9.16 -10.91 -13.93
CA ILE A 341 10.35 -11.23 -13.11
C ILE A 341 11.36 -12.01 -13.94
N ASP A 342 12.64 -11.94 -13.53
CA ASP A 342 13.75 -12.51 -14.33
C ASP A 342 14.12 -13.93 -13.85
N VAL A 343 13.11 -14.74 -13.51
CA VAL A 343 13.28 -16.16 -13.15
C VAL A 343 12.23 -17.02 -13.87
N PRO A 344 12.52 -18.30 -14.15
CA PRO A 344 11.53 -19.21 -14.69
C PRO A 344 10.34 -19.39 -13.76
N LEU A 345 9.15 -19.44 -14.30
CA LEU A 345 7.92 -19.72 -13.58
C LEU A 345 7.40 -21.13 -13.87
N PRO A 346 6.63 -21.74 -12.97
CA PRO A 346 6.01 -23.03 -13.19
C PRO A 346 5.27 -23.09 -14.54
N SER A 347 5.34 -24.23 -15.20
CA SER A 347 4.67 -24.49 -16.49
C SER A 347 5.05 -23.53 -17.63
N GLY A 348 6.13 -22.75 -17.49
CA GLY A 348 6.58 -21.77 -18.50
C GLY A 348 5.63 -20.60 -18.70
N LEU A 349 4.77 -20.30 -17.70
CA LEU A 349 3.84 -19.16 -17.73
C LEU A 349 4.60 -17.84 -17.64
N ASP A 350 4.02 -16.77 -18.17
CA ASP A 350 4.44 -15.41 -17.85
C ASP A 350 3.99 -15.01 -16.42
N PHE A 351 4.60 -13.95 -15.88
CA PHE A 351 4.37 -13.56 -14.49
C PHE A 351 2.92 -13.12 -14.19
N LEU A 352 2.29 -12.41 -15.12
CA LEU A 352 0.92 -11.93 -14.92
C LEU A 352 -0.08 -13.09 -14.91
N THR A 353 0.06 -14.02 -15.86
CA THR A 353 -0.77 -15.23 -15.93
C THR A 353 -0.57 -16.09 -14.69
N TYR A 354 0.69 -16.33 -14.27
CA TYR A 354 0.99 -17.09 -13.06
C TYR A 354 0.38 -16.44 -11.81
N SER A 355 0.61 -15.14 -11.64
CA SER A 355 0.14 -14.37 -10.48
C SER A 355 -1.39 -14.40 -10.37
N ASN A 356 -2.10 -14.25 -11.49
CA ASN A 356 -3.55 -14.29 -11.52
C ASN A 356 -4.10 -15.68 -11.14
N ILE A 357 -3.53 -16.74 -11.70
CA ILE A 357 -3.91 -18.12 -11.32
C ILE A 357 -3.66 -18.37 -9.83
N PHE A 358 -2.48 -17.93 -9.35
CA PHE A 358 -2.10 -18.09 -7.95
C PHE A 358 -3.10 -17.42 -7.00
N ILE A 359 -3.33 -16.12 -7.18
CA ILE A 359 -4.20 -15.36 -6.28
C ILE A 359 -5.65 -15.83 -6.34
N SER A 360 -6.17 -16.13 -7.56
CA SER A 360 -7.53 -16.61 -7.74
C SER A 360 -7.78 -17.92 -7.01
N GLY A 361 -6.86 -18.88 -7.14
CA GLY A 361 -7.00 -20.18 -6.46
C GLY A 361 -6.94 -20.07 -4.94
N HIS A 362 -6.06 -19.19 -4.41
CA HIS A 362 -5.96 -18.98 -2.96
C HIS A 362 -7.19 -18.28 -2.40
N LEU A 363 -7.66 -17.22 -3.04
CA LEU A 363 -8.86 -16.49 -2.59
C LEU A 363 -10.12 -17.35 -2.68
N ASP A 364 -10.29 -18.18 -3.72
CA ASP A 364 -11.40 -19.14 -3.79
C ASP A 364 -11.41 -20.09 -2.60
N GLY A 365 -10.24 -20.59 -2.20
CA GLY A 365 -10.09 -21.44 -1.02
C GLY A 365 -10.42 -20.70 0.28
N ILE A 366 -9.86 -19.51 0.47
CA ILE A 366 -10.08 -18.65 1.65
C ILE A 366 -11.55 -18.31 1.79
N PHE A 367 -12.19 -17.79 0.74
CA PHE A 367 -13.60 -17.42 0.79
C PHE A 367 -14.51 -18.63 0.96
N THR A 368 -14.21 -19.77 0.32
CA THR A 368 -14.96 -21.00 0.56
C THR A 368 -14.90 -21.41 2.04
N TYR A 369 -13.73 -21.33 2.66
CA TYR A 369 -13.55 -21.62 4.09
C TYR A 369 -14.29 -20.60 4.96
N MET A 370 -14.10 -19.31 4.74
CA MET A 370 -14.74 -18.25 5.54
C MET A 370 -16.27 -18.34 5.46
N LEU A 371 -16.82 -18.47 4.27
CA LEU A 371 -18.27 -18.56 4.05
C LEU A 371 -18.89 -19.82 4.66
N SER A 372 -18.17 -20.96 4.64
CA SER A 372 -18.68 -22.21 5.19
C SER A 372 -18.56 -22.34 6.72
N ASN A 373 -17.86 -21.43 7.37
CA ASN A 373 -17.65 -21.43 8.83
C ASN A 373 -18.35 -20.24 9.50
N ASN A 374 -18.25 -20.19 10.84
CA ASN A 374 -18.74 -19.05 11.63
C ASN A 374 -18.10 -17.72 11.17
N PRO A 375 -18.86 -16.64 11.09
CA PRO A 375 -20.28 -16.48 11.47
C PRO A 375 -21.29 -16.85 10.38
N TYR A 376 -20.87 -17.12 9.15
CA TYR A 376 -21.76 -17.24 7.98
C TYR A 376 -22.43 -18.61 7.88
N ASN A 377 -21.70 -19.70 8.12
CA ASN A 377 -22.20 -21.09 8.09
C ASN A 377 -22.98 -21.48 6.82
N VAL A 378 -22.53 -20.97 5.65
CA VAL A 378 -23.10 -21.32 4.35
C VAL A 378 -22.79 -22.78 4.05
N PRO A 379 -23.73 -23.58 3.51
CA PRO A 379 -23.42 -24.94 3.07
C PRO A 379 -22.22 -24.98 2.11
N LEU A 380 -21.26 -25.89 2.33
CA LEU A 380 -19.98 -25.94 1.63
C LEU A 380 -20.12 -25.85 0.09
N GLY A 381 -21.12 -26.56 -0.49
CA GLY A 381 -21.39 -26.53 -1.92
C GLY A 381 -21.81 -25.15 -2.43
N THR A 382 -22.63 -24.42 -1.64
CA THR A 382 -23.03 -23.05 -1.95
C THR A 382 -21.88 -22.09 -1.73
N ALA A 383 -21.13 -22.25 -0.65
CA ALA A 383 -19.92 -21.46 -0.37
C ALA A 383 -18.91 -21.53 -1.53
N ALA A 384 -18.64 -22.73 -2.04
CA ALA A 384 -17.75 -22.93 -3.19
C ALA A 384 -18.28 -22.30 -4.49
N GLN A 385 -19.62 -22.20 -4.65
CA GLN A 385 -20.22 -21.55 -5.82
C GLN A 385 -20.12 -20.04 -5.77
N ILE A 386 -20.25 -19.40 -4.58
CA ILE A 386 -20.24 -17.94 -4.45
C ILE A 386 -18.86 -17.38 -4.09
N ALA A 387 -17.90 -18.18 -3.63
CA ALA A 387 -16.54 -17.75 -3.33
C ALA A 387 -15.87 -16.98 -4.50
N PRO A 388 -16.01 -17.38 -5.77
CA PRO A 388 -15.48 -16.60 -6.89
C PRO A 388 -16.01 -15.17 -7.00
N PHE A 389 -17.22 -14.87 -6.52
CA PHE A 389 -17.79 -13.52 -6.56
C PHE A 389 -17.06 -12.61 -5.56
N PHE A 390 -16.83 -13.11 -4.34
CA PHE A 390 -16.01 -12.42 -3.33
C PHE A 390 -14.55 -12.26 -3.79
N ARG A 391 -13.98 -13.32 -4.39
CA ARG A 391 -12.64 -13.24 -5.00
C ARG A 391 -12.55 -12.11 -6.03
N ASN A 392 -13.51 -12.00 -6.93
CA ASN A 392 -13.48 -10.96 -7.98
C ASN A 392 -13.51 -9.56 -7.37
N ALA A 393 -14.39 -9.31 -6.40
CA ALA A 393 -14.48 -8.05 -5.69
C ALA A 393 -13.17 -7.74 -4.93
N PHE A 394 -12.61 -8.72 -4.25
CA PHE A 394 -11.39 -8.58 -3.48
C PHE A 394 -10.16 -8.31 -4.37
N MET A 395 -10.08 -8.97 -5.51
CA MET A 395 -9.03 -8.72 -6.51
C MET A 395 -9.16 -7.32 -7.15
N ALA A 396 -10.39 -6.84 -7.38
CA ALA A 396 -10.63 -5.48 -7.83
C ALA A 396 -10.14 -4.47 -6.79
N HIS A 397 -10.49 -4.67 -5.51
CA HIS A 397 -10.04 -3.84 -4.40
C HIS A 397 -8.50 -3.85 -4.23
N TYR A 398 -7.85 -5.00 -4.41
CA TYR A 398 -6.37 -5.04 -4.45
C TYR A 398 -5.77 -4.23 -5.59
N ALA A 399 -6.48 -4.13 -6.71
CA ALA A 399 -6.02 -3.39 -7.89
C ALA A 399 -6.36 -1.89 -7.84
N GLY A 400 -7.38 -1.51 -7.07
CA GLY A 400 -7.90 -0.15 -6.95
C GLY A 400 -8.78 0.30 -8.13
N ASP A 401 -9.61 1.32 -7.90
CA ASP A 401 -10.60 1.84 -8.85
C ASP A 401 -11.65 0.77 -9.22
N GLU A 402 -12.36 0.21 -8.23
CA GLU A 402 -13.32 -0.88 -8.40
C GLU A 402 -14.47 -0.47 -9.30
N HIS A 403 -14.70 -1.26 -10.32
CA HIS A 403 -15.78 -1.08 -11.26
C HIS A 403 -16.57 -2.37 -11.43
N ILE A 404 -17.77 -2.40 -10.86
CA ILE A 404 -18.68 -3.52 -11.01
C ILE A 404 -19.28 -3.55 -12.42
N THR A 405 -19.14 -4.66 -13.12
CA THR A 405 -19.79 -4.91 -14.42
C THR A 405 -21.25 -5.33 -14.23
N PRO A 406 -22.10 -5.28 -15.27
CA PRO A 406 -23.48 -5.80 -15.18
C PRO A 406 -23.56 -7.28 -14.78
N GLU A 407 -22.56 -8.09 -15.11
CA GLU A 407 -22.47 -9.50 -14.73
C GLU A 407 -22.18 -9.65 -13.24
N GLU A 408 -21.17 -8.94 -12.73
CA GLU A 408 -20.82 -8.90 -11.32
C GLU A 408 -21.91 -8.27 -10.45
N GLN A 409 -22.67 -7.29 -10.97
CA GLN A 409 -23.86 -6.77 -10.29
C GLN A 409 -24.94 -7.84 -10.14
N ALA A 410 -25.13 -8.69 -11.14
CA ALA A 410 -26.09 -9.80 -11.02
C ALA A 410 -25.62 -10.85 -10.01
N GLU A 411 -24.30 -11.07 -9.86
CA GLU A 411 -23.70 -11.92 -8.83
C GLU A 411 -23.92 -11.32 -7.43
N ASP A 412 -23.68 -10.02 -7.26
CA ASP A 412 -23.94 -9.27 -6.02
C ASP A 412 -25.41 -9.34 -5.61
N ASP A 413 -26.33 -9.06 -6.53
CA ASP A 413 -27.77 -9.16 -6.31
C ASP A 413 -28.18 -10.60 -5.92
N TYR A 414 -27.59 -11.62 -6.53
CA TYR A 414 -27.85 -13.02 -6.20
C TYR A 414 -27.40 -13.36 -4.78
N VAL A 415 -26.20 -12.94 -4.38
CA VAL A 415 -25.69 -13.14 -3.02
C VAL A 415 -26.58 -12.42 -2.00
N GLY A 416 -27.03 -11.19 -2.30
CA GLY A 416 -27.96 -10.43 -1.46
C GLY A 416 -29.30 -11.12 -1.26
N GLN A 417 -29.80 -11.85 -2.28
CA GLN A 417 -31.02 -12.66 -2.17
C GLN A 417 -30.80 -13.93 -1.31
N LEU A 418 -29.62 -14.53 -1.38
CA LEU A 418 -29.26 -15.68 -0.53
C LEU A 418 -29.11 -15.28 0.95
N SER A 419 -28.46 -14.17 1.20
CA SER A 419 -28.21 -13.64 2.53
C SER A 419 -27.97 -12.12 2.46
N PRO A 420 -28.88 -11.30 3.04
CA PRO A 420 -28.66 -9.84 3.09
C PRO A 420 -27.33 -9.44 3.75
N GLN A 421 -26.84 -10.20 4.73
CA GLN A 421 -25.57 -9.95 5.38
C GLN A 421 -24.39 -10.16 4.40
N LEU A 422 -24.39 -11.27 3.66
CA LEU A 422 -23.33 -11.54 2.67
C LEU A 422 -23.39 -10.56 1.50
N GLY A 423 -24.61 -10.17 1.06
CA GLY A 423 -24.78 -9.14 0.05
C GLY A 423 -24.21 -7.78 0.49
N MET A 424 -24.39 -7.38 1.75
CA MET A 424 -23.75 -6.17 2.27
C MET A 424 -22.22 -6.25 2.22
N VAL A 425 -21.66 -7.40 2.59
CA VAL A 425 -20.18 -7.60 2.55
C VAL A 425 -19.66 -7.52 1.12
N LEU A 426 -20.29 -8.24 0.18
CA LEU A 426 -19.85 -8.25 -1.20
C LEU A 426 -20.01 -6.88 -1.86
N HIS A 427 -21.14 -6.22 -1.63
CA HIS A 427 -21.41 -4.87 -2.12
C HIS A 427 -20.42 -3.83 -1.58
N SER A 428 -20.02 -3.96 -0.31
CA SER A 428 -19.03 -3.10 0.33
C SER A 428 -17.67 -3.19 -0.36
N LEU A 429 -17.22 -4.41 -0.72
CA LEU A 429 -15.97 -4.64 -1.45
C LEU A 429 -15.99 -4.09 -2.89
N TRP A 430 -17.18 -3.98 -3.52
CA TRP A 430 -17.34 -3.37 -4.83
C TRP A 430 -17.52 -1.85 -4.81
N THR A 431 -17.61 -1.25 -3.60
CA THR A 431 -17.86 0.17 -3.45
C THR A 431 -16.55 0.92 -3.22
N ASP A 432 -16.01 1.44 -4.30
CA ASP A 432 -14.86 2.37 -4.25
C ASP A 432 -15.21 3.61 -3.42
N LEU A 433 -14.45 3.86 -2.36
CA LEU A 433 -14.54 5.08 -1.55
C LEU A 433 -13.69 6.17 -2.21
N PRO A 434 -14.27 7.35 -2.52
CA PRO A 434 -13.51 8.39 -3.22
C PRO A 434 -12.30 8.87 -2.41
N PRO A 435 -11.21 9.28 -3.13
CA PRO A 435 -11.07 9.50 -4.56
C PRO A 435 -10.51 8.27 -5.31
N SER A 436 -10.36 8.37 -6.64
CA SER A 436 -9.71 7.33 -7.47
C SER A 436 -8.31 6.96 -6.97
N ASP A 437 -7.94 5.70 -7.09
CA ASP A 437 -6.80 5.07 -6.41
C ASP A 437 -5.50 5.06 -7.22
N ASN A 438 -5.63 4.73 -8.50
CA ASN A 438 -4.47 4.46 -9.34
C ASN A 438 -3.81 5.74 -9.86
N GLN A 439 -4.62 6.75 -10.16
CA GLN A 439 -4.14 8.07 -10.58
C GLN A 439 -4.99 9.16 -9.93
N TYR A 440 -4.36 9.96 -9.08
CA TYR A 440 -5.07 11.04 -8.40
C TYR A 440 -4.20 12.28 -8.22
N ARG A 441 -4.87 13.44 -8.14
CA ARG A 441 -4.23 14.75 -7.94
C ARG A 441 -4.77 15.43 -6.69
N ILE A 442 -3.92 15.58 -5.69
CA ILE A 442 -4.22 16.29 -4.44
C ILE A 442 -3.79 17.76 -4.59
N ASP A 443 -4.73 18.70 -4.40
CA ASP A 443 -4.41 20.13 -4.32
C ASP A 443 -3.99 20.49 -2.88
N MET A 444 -2.70 20.77 -2.68
CA MET A 444 -2.10 21.07 -1.38
C MET A 444 -2.40 22.51 -0.88
N ARG A 445 -2.99 23.36 -1.71
CA ARG A 445 -3.38 24.75 -1.34
C ARG A 445 -4.72 24.81 -0.61
N LYS A 446 -5.54 23.78 -0.76
CA LYS A 446 -6.87 23.72 -0.15
C LYS A 446 -6.73 23.22 1.29
N ASN A 447 -6.65 24.15 2.22
CA ASN A 447 -6.78 23.95 3.67
C ASN A 447 -7.81 24.94 4.20
#